data_810d6c048c9573f05f29901c65115fcb
#
_entry.id   810d6c048c9573f05f29901c65115fcb
#
_cell.length_a   1.000
_cell.length_b   1.000
_cell.length_c   1.000
_cell.angle_alpha   90.00
_cell.angle_beta   90.00
_cell.angle_gamma   90.00
#
_symmetry.space_group_name_H-M   'P 1'
#
loop_
_entity.id
_entity.type
_entity.pdbx_description
1 polymer ?
#
loop_
_entity_poly.entity_id
_entity_poly.type
_entity_poly.pdbx_seq_one_letter_code
_entity_poly.pdbx_strand_id
1 'polypeptide(L)'
;VVSNGSQTDSVSKKVTNLIQNQETKTKVNKEVKNMKEIYLAGGCFWGLEEYFSRINGVIDVVSGYANGNVETTNYQLIHQTDHAETVRVQYDADKITLRELLLYYFRVIDPLSVNKQGNDTGRQYRTGIYFVNDEDVSAINEIVKEKEEQFGKKLAVENEKLRNFVEAEEYHQDYLKKHPNGYCHIDVNKANDLVIDPSLYPLPDDETLRKTLTKEQYAVTRENRTEVAFSNEYWNNHAPGIYVDVATGEPLFSSKDKFESGCGWPSFTKPISSEVVTYHEDTSFNMKRIEVRSRIANSHLGHVFEDGPRDKGGLRFCINSASIKFIPLEEMSSKGYGTLIDYVK
;
A
#
# COMPACT_ATOMS: atom_id res chain seq x y z
N VAL A 1 30.16 -7.22 -18.40
CA VAL A 1 29.36 -6.52 -17.36
C VAL A 1 28.04 -7.25 -17.28
N VAL A 2 27.90 -8.22 -16.35
CA VAL A 2 26.70 -9.05 -16.17
C VAL A 2 25.98 -8.55 -14.93
N SER A 3 24.82 -8.02 -15.15
CA SER A 3 23.64 -7.74 -14.30
C SER A 3 23.71 -8.03 -12.78
N ASN A 4 23.93 -7.01 -11.98
CA ASN A 4 23.81 -7.03 -10.52
C ASN A 4 22.34 -6.84 -10.02
N GLY A 5 21.35 -6.84 -10.91
CA GLY A 5 19.95 -6.62 -10.56
C GLY A 5 19.15 -7.86 -10.15
N SER A 6 19.66 -9.08 -10.38
CA SER A 6 18.78 -10.27 -10.33
C SER A 6 18.40 -10.72 -8.92
N GLN A 7 19.24 -10.51 -7.89
CA GLN A 7 19.00 -11.03 -6.54
C GLN A 7 18.11 -10.09 -5.71
N THR A 8 18.32 -8.78 -5.81
CA THR A 8 17.45 -7.78 -5.16
C THR A 8 16.04 -7.80 -5.74
N ASP A 9 15.92 -7.95 -7.07
CA ASP A 9 14.62 -8.09 -7.75
C ASP A 9 13.91 -9.38 -7.35
N SER A 10 14.63 -10.49 -7.16
CA SER A 10 14.07 -11.75 -6.70
C SER A 10 13.49 -11.63 -5.29
N VAL A 11 14.21 -11.01 -4.36
CA VAL A 11 13.74 -10.79 -2.98
C VAL A 11 12.55 -9.85 -2.96
N SER A 12 12.59 -8.73 -3.68
CA SER A 12 11.47 -7.80 -3.78
C SER A 12 10.20 -8.48 -4.30
N LYS A 13 10.31 -9.28 -5.37
CA LYS A 13 9.19 -10.08 -5.90
C LYS A 13 8.67 -11.12 -4.91
N LYS A 14 9.55 -11.82 -4.17
CA LYS A 14 9.13 -12.78 -3.14
C LYS A 14 8.35 -12.09 -2.03
N VAL A 15 8.80 -10.92 -1.55
CA VAL A 15 8.10 -10.14 -0.53
C VAL A 15 6.72 -9.69 -1.03
N THR A 16 6.64 -9.16 -2.23
CA THR A 16 5.36 -8.76 -2.83
C THR A 16 4.39 -9.93 -2.94
N ASN A 17 4.85 -11.08 -3.43
CA ASN A 17 4.02 -12.29 -3.54
C ASN A 17 3.54 -12.82 -2.17
N LEU A 18 4.40 -12.76 -1.14
CA LEU A 18 4.03 -13.15 0.22
C LEU A 18 2.90 -12.28 0.79
N ILE A 19 2.99 -10.98 0.60
CA ILE A 19 2.01 -10.03 1.10
C ILE A 19 0.68 -10.17 0.34
N GLN A 20 0.73 -10.38 -0.97
CA GLN A 20 -0.44 -10.54 -1.83
C GLN A 20 -1.25 -11.83 -1.58
N ASN A 21 -0.61 -12.89 -1.05
CA ASN A 21 -1.26 -14.16 -0.76
C ASN A 21 -1.97 -14.20 0.61
N GLN A 22 -2.19 -13.06 1.26
CA GLN A 22 -2.97 -13.02 2.51
C GLN A 22 -4.47 -13.21 2.23
N GLU A 23 -5.10 -14.13 2.99
CA GLU A 23 -6.52 -14.45 2.88
C GLU A 23 -7.43 -13.25 3.12
N THR A 24 -8.52 -13.19 2.37
CA THR A 24 -9.61 -12.21 2.49
C THR A 24 -10.21 -12.23 3.88
N LYS A 25 -10.17 -11.11 4.58
CA LYS A 25 -10.82 -10.96 5.90
C LYS A 25 -12.35 -10.93 5.73
N THR A 26 -13.03 -11.75 6.51
CA THR A 26 -14.49 -11.72 6.62
C THR A 26 -14.94 -10.39 7.24
N LYS A 27 -15.75 -9.62 6.53
CA LYS A 27 -16.29 -8.34 7.04
C LYS A 27 -17.31 -8.61 8.15
N VAL A 28 -17.07 -8.09 9.35
CA VAL A 28 -18.06 -8.07 10.43
C VAL A 28 -18.82 -6.75 10.34
N ASN A 29 -20.12 -6.80 10.16
CA ASN A 29 -21.03 -5.64 10.17
C ASN A 29 -21.02 -4.99 11.58
N LYS A 30 -20.20 -3.95 11.78
CA LYS A 30 -20.40 -2.93 12.81
C LYS A 30 -21.03 -1.70 12.15
N GLU A 31 -21.98 -1.03 12.83
CA GLU A 31 -22.47 0.27 12.37
C GLU A 31 -21.30 1.21 12.11
N VAL A 32 -21.16 1.64 10.86
CA VAL A 32 -20.10 2.57 10.43
C VAL A 32 -20.59 3.98 10.67
N LYS A 33 -19.89 4.70 11.56
CA LYS A 33 -20.27 6.06 11.96
C LYS A 33 -19.83 7.14 10.98
N ASN A 34 -18.76 6.92 10.23
CA ASN A 34 -18.16 7.90 9.32
C ASN A 34 -17.99 7.31 7.91
N MET A 35 -19.13 6.97 7.30
CA MET A 35 -19.15 6.44 5.94
C MET A 35 -19.04 7.58 4.93
N LYS A 36 -18.09 7.45 4.00
CA LYS A 36 -17.89 8.34 2.85
C LYS A 36 -17.89 7.54 1.56
N GLU A 37 -17.96 8.24 0.44
CA GLU A 37 -17.91 7.61 -0.88
C GLU A 37 -17.08 8.41 -1.88
N ILE A 38 -16.48 7.70 -2.83
CA ILE A 38 -15.77 8.22 -3.99
C ILE A 38 -16.04 7.35 -5.20
N TYR A 39 -16.01 7.92 -6.39
CA TYR A 39 -16.27 7.22 -7.65
C TYR A 39 -14.98 7.17 -8.48
N LEU A 40 -14.56 5.97 -8.85
CA LEU A 40 -13.26 5.74 -9.47
C LEU A 40 -13.41 4.98 -10.79
N ALA A 41 -12.94 5.59 -11.86
CA ALA A 41 -12.88 5.01 -13.20
C ALA A 41 -11.43 4.62 -13.55
N GLY A 42 -11.22 3.43 -14.07
CA GLY A 42 -9.86 2.95 -14.34
C GLY A 42 -9.84 1.67 -15.19
N GLY A 43 -10.46 1.70 -16.36
CA GLY A 43 -10.60 0.55 -17.23
C GLY A 43 -11.81 -0.31 -16.87
N CYS A 44 -11.77 -1.60 -17.18
CA CYS A 44 -12.85 -2.52 -16.87
C CYS A 44 -13.16 -2.52 -15.37
N PHE A 45 -14.41 -2.25 -15.02
CA PHE A 45 -14.84 -2.12 -13.62
C PHE A 45 -14.87 -3.44 -12.83
N TRP A 46 -14.87 -4.61 -13.49
CA TRP A 46 -14.83 -5.90 -12.80
C TRP A 46 -13.58 -6.05 -11.91
N GLY A 47 -12.43 -5.66 -12.44
CA GLY A 47 -11.17 -5.69 -11.70
C GLY A 47 -11.13 -4.68 -10.56
N LEU A 48 -11.59 -3.45 -10.81
CA LEU A 48 -11.65 -2.42 -9.78
C LEU A 48 -12.61 -2.79 -8.64
N GLU A 49 -13.78 -3.33 -8.95
CA GLU A 49 -14.76 -3.77 -7.95
C GLU A 49 -14.16 -4.83 -7.02
N GLU A 50 -13.59 -5.89 -7.56
CA GLU A 50 -12.96 -6.94 -6.76
C GLU A 50 -11.75 -6.41 -5.99
N TYR A 51 -10.91 -5.58 -6.61
CA TYR A 51 -9.74 -4.97 -5.98
C TYR A 51 -10.11 -4.13 -4.75
N PHE A 52 -11.01 -3.15 -4.92
CA PHE A 52 -11.42 -2.28 -3.81
C PHE A 52 -12.21 -3.04 -2.74
N SER A 53 -12.99 -4.05 -3.10
CA SER A 53 -13.74 -4.86 -2.14
C SER A 53 -12.86 -5.60 -1.14
N ARG A 54 -11.59 -5.84 -1.46
CA ARG A 54 -10.61 -6.51 -0.60
C ARG A 54 -9.93 -5.59 0.40
N ILE A 55 -9.99 -4.28 0.20
CA ILE A 55 -9.27 -3.30 1.01
C ILE A 55 -9.93 -3.14 2.39
N ASN A 56 -9.14 -3.23 3.46
CA ASN A 56 -9.66 -2.99 4.80
C ASN A 56 -10.12 -1.54 4.95
N GLY A 57 -11.33 -1.35 5.49
CA GLY A 57 -11.98 -0.03 5.59
C GLY A 57 -12.94 0.27 4.44
N VAL A 58 -12.88 -0.45 3.33
CA VAL A 58 -13.91 -0.41 2.29
C VAL A 58 -15.12 -1.22 2.73
N ILE A 59 -16.31 -0.61 2.66
CA ILE A 59 -17.58 -1.18 3.12
C ILE A 59 -18.29 -1.87 1.97
N ASP A 60 -18.44 -1.16 0.85
CA ASP A 60 -19.16 -1.62 -0.32
C ASP A 60 -18.57 -1.05 -1.60
N VAL A 61 -18.64 -1.81 -2.68
CA VAL A 61 -18.22 -1.40 -4.02
C VAL A 61 -19.28 -1.82 -5.02
N VAL A 62 -19.71 -0.86 -5.83
CA VAL A 62 -20.75 -1.10 -6.85
C VAL A 62 -20.24 -0.65 -8.21
N SER A 63 -20.28 -1.55 -9.18
CA SER A 63 -19.98 -1.25 -10.58
C SER A 63 -21.09 -0.42 -11.23
N GLY A 64 -20.70 0.58 -12.02
CA GLY A 64 -21.63 1.46 -12.69
C GLY A 64 -21.00 2.27 -13.82
N TYR A 65 -21.76 3.25 -14.28
CA TYR A 65 -21.40 4.14 -15.38
C TYR A 65 -21.53 5.58 -14.94
N ALA A 66 -20.46 6.36 -15.09
CA ALA A 66 -20.40 7.73 -14.58
C ALA A 66 -20.03 8.77 -15.62
N ASN A 67 -20.45 9.98 -15.36
CA ASN A 67 -20.05 11.22 -16.05
C ASN A 67 -20.22 11.16 -17.57
N GLY A 68 -21.33 10.61 -18.02
CA GLY A 68 -21.77 10.69 -19.40
C GLY A 68 -22.52 11.97 -19.72
N ASN A 69 -23.00 12.05 -20.96
CA ASN A 69 -23.70 13.23 -21.49
C ASN A 69 -25.20 13.28 -21.15
N VAL A 70 -25.75 12.20 -20.62
CA VAL A 70 -27.15 12.03 -20.23
C VAL A 70 -27.25 11.34 -18.88
N GLU A 71 -28.41 11.45 -18.22
CA GLU A 71 -28.62 10.93 -16.87
C GLU A 71 -28.72 9.39 -16.80
N THR A 72 -29.13 8.74 -17.87
CA THR A 72 -29.36 7.30 -17.91
C THR A 72 -28.57 6.63 -19.02
N THR A 73 -28.13 5.40 -18.77
CA THR A 73 -27.43 4.56 -19.75
C THR A 73 -27.55 3.08 -19.37
N ASN A 74 -27.06 2.21 -20.22
CA ASN A 74 -26.81 0.79 -19.96
C ASN A 74 -25.56 0.35 -20.73
N TYR A 75 -25.11 -0.88 -20.53
CA TYR A 75 -23.89 -1.39 -21.15
C TYR A 75 -23.87 -1.25 -22.67
N GLN A 76 -25.00 -1.41 -23.34
CA GLN A 76 -25.11 -1.32 -24.80
C GLN A 76 -25.01 0.13 -25.31
N LEU A 77 -25.36 1.11 -24.48
CA LEU A 77 -25.44 2.52 -24.85
C LEU A 77 -24.24 3.36 -24.40
N ILE A 78 -23.37 2.82 -23.54
CA ILE A 78 -22.25 3.61 -22.95
C ILE A 78 -21.36 4.29 -23.97
N HIS A 79 -21.18 3.70 -25.16
CA HIS A 79 -20.43 4.32 -26.24
C HIS A 79 -21.09 5.57 -26.81
N GLN A 80 -22.44 5.61 -26.78
CA GLN A 80 -23.23 6.75 -27.29
C GLN A 80 -23.41 7.82 -26.23
N THR A 81 -23.51 7.42 -24.97
CA THR A 81 -23.77 8.30 -23.83
C THR A 81 -22.51 8.80 -23.17
N ASP A 82 -21.35 8.36 -23.63
CA ASP A 82 -20.02 8.77 -23.16
C ASP A 82 -19.76 8.57 -21.66
N HIS A 83 -20.42 7.58 -21.05
CA HIS A 83 -20.14 7.21 -19.66
C HIS A 83 -18.85 6.41 -19.55
N ALA A 84 -18.13 6.59 -18.43
CA ALA A 84 -17.00 5.76 -18.05
C ALA A 84 -17.45 4.60 -17.16
N GLU A 85 -16.92 3.41 -17.39
CA GLU A 85 -17.01 2.32 -16.42
C GLU A 85 -16.36 2.77 -15.09
N THR A 86 -17.10 2.73 -14.01
CA THR A 86 -16.76 3.36 -12.75
C THR A 86 -17.21 2.49 -11.59
N VAL A 87 -16.46 2.48 -10.51
CA VAL A 87 -16.91 1.89 -9.24
C VAL A 87 -17.23 2.95 -8.23
N ARG A 88 -18.40 2.84 -7.58
CA ARG A 88 -18.72 3.57 -6.35
C ARG A 88 -18.06 2.85 -5.20
N VAL A 89 -17.14 3.50 -4.50
CA VAL A 89 -16.45 2.95 -3.33
C VAL A 89 -16.97 3.64 -2.08
N GLN A 90 -17.68 2.91 -1.23
CA GLN A 90 -18.09 3.34 0.10
C GLN A 90 -17.08 2.85 1.14
N TYR A 91 -16.60 3.72 2.01
CA TYR A 91 -15.55 3.41 2.95
C TYR A 91 -15.77 4.04 4.32
N ASP A 92 -15.19 3.42 5.34
CA ASP A 92 -15.13 3.93 6.70
C ASP A 92 -13.93 4.87 6.83
N ALA A 93 -14.19 6.17 6.90
CA ALA A 93 -13.15 7.19 6.99
C ALA A 93 -12.36 7.17 8.31
N ASP A 94 -12.85 6.42 9.32
CA ASP A 94 -12.10 6.16 10.55
C ASP A 94 -11.06 5.03 10.39
N LYS A 95 -11.16 4.25 9.31
CA LYS A 95 -10.25 3.12 9.02
C LYS A 95 -9.32 3.36 7.85
N ILE A 96 -9.76 4.12 6.85
CA ILE A 96 -8.98 4.44 5.66
C ILE A 96 -9.29 5.85 5.19
N THR A 97 -8.25 6.62 4.87
CA THR A 97 -8.40 7.97 4.35
C THR A 97 -8.66 7.97 2.84
N LEU A 98 -9.20 9.06 2.31
CA LEU A 98 -9.32 9.23 0.86
C LEU A 98 -7.95 9.15 0.16
N ARG A 99 -6.90 9.76 0.74
CA ARG A 99 -5.55 9.67 0.19
C ARG A 99 -5.06 8.23 0.08
N GLU A 100 -5.26 7.41 1.10
CA GLU A 100 -4.89 5.99 1.07
C GLU A 100 -5.67 5.23 0.00
N LEU A 101 -6.98 5.47 -0.15
CA LEU A 101 -7.78 4.90 -1.24
C LEU A 101 -7.25 5.30 -2.62
N LEU A 102 -6.86 6.56 -2.80
CA LEU A 102 -6.30 7.04 -4.05
C LEU A 102 -4.90 6.47 -4.32
N LEU A 103 -4.10 6.21 -3.29
CA LEU A 103 -2.83 5.48 -3.43
C LEU A 103 -3.06 4.03 -3.87
N TYR A 104 -4.08 3.36 -3.34
CA TYR A 104 -4.52 2.06 -3.86
C TYR A 104 -4.97 2.14 -5.33
N TYR A 105 -5.73 3.16 -5.69
CA TYR A 105 -6.20 3.40 -7.06
C TYR A 105 -5.02 3.58 -8.04
N PHE A 106 -4.08 4.47 -7.73
CA PHE A 106 -2.90 4.71 -8.57
C PHE A 106 -1.95 3.50 -8.68
N ARG A 107 -2.03 2.56 -7.74
CA ARG A 107 -1.24 1.31 -7.79
C ARG A 107 -1.63 0.40 -8.96
N VAL A 108 -2.88 0.46 -9.42
CA VAL A 108 -3.44 -0.49 -10.39
C VAL A 108 -3.85 0.11 -11.72
N ILE A 109 -3.80 1.42 -11.88
CA ILE A 109 -4.07 2.09 -13.15
C ILE A 109 -2.78 2.58 -13.82
N ASP A 110 -2.83 2.76 -15.15
CA ASP A 110 -1.87 3.59 -15.89
C ASP A 110 -2.43 5.01 -16.00
N PRO A 111 -1.93 5.97 -15.19
CA PRO A 111 -2.50 7.31 -15.15
C PRO A 111 -2.12 8.18 -16.34
N LEU A 112 -1.22 7.72 -17.20
CA LEU A 112 -0.78 8.42 -18.42
C LEU A 112 -1.52 7.94 -19.68
N SER A 113 -2.24 6.82 -19.58
CA SER A 113 -2.93 6.22 -20.72
C SER A 113 -4.27 6.91 -20.96
N VAL A 114 -4.47 7.38 -22.21
CA VAL A 114 -5.71 8.06 -22.63
C VAL A 114 -6.69 7.04 -23.18
N ASN A 115 -7.90 6.98 -22.62
CA ASN A 115 -9.01 6.12 -23.05
C ASN A 115 -8.60 4.66 -23.24
N LYS A 116 -7.69 4.17 -22.38
CA LYS A 116 -7.17 2.81 -22.46
C LYS A 116 -6.61 2.36 -21.12
N GLN A 117 -6.89 1.12 -20.73
CA GLN A 117 -6.24 0.44 -19.61
C GLN A 117 -5.98 -1.01 -20.00
N GLY A 118 -4.70 -1.44 -19.93
CA GLY A 118 -4.32 -2.76 -20.42
C GLY A 118 -4.70 -2.96 -21.90
N ASN A 119 -5.47 -3.99 -22.17
CA ASN A 119 -5.98 -4.30 -23.51
C ASN A 119 -7.31 -3.61 -23.85
N ASP A 120 -7.96 -3.01 -22.87
CA ASP A 120 -9.26 -2.37 -23.03
C ASP A 120 -9.08 -0.96 -23.58
N THR A 121 -9.65 -0.70 -24.77
CA THR A 121 -9.53 0.56 -25.49
C THR A 121 -10.90 1.14 -25.77
N GLY A 122 -11.08 2.42 -25.47
CA GLY A 122 -12.31 3.18 -25.66
C GLY A 122 -12.54 4.18 -24.55
N ARG A 123 -13.36 5.19 -24.80
CA ARG A 123 -13.67 6.24 -23.82
C ARG A 123 -14.33 5.69 -22.55
N GLN A 124 -15.04 4.56 -22.63
CA GLN A 124 -15.61 3.89 -21.47
C GLN A 124 -14.54 3.38 -20.48
N TYR A 125 -13.31 3.20 -20.92
CA TYR A 125 -12.18 2.73 -20.12
C TYR A 125 -11.23 3.84 -19.68
N ARG A 126 -11.64 5.12 -19.84
CA ARG A 126 -10.85 6.26 -19.35
C ARG A 126 -10.74 6.25 -17.84
N THR A 127 -9.66 6.85 -17.35
CA THR A 127 -9.42 7.01 -15.92
C THR A 127 -10.07 8.26 -15.38
N GLY A 128 -10.57 8.21 -14.15
CA GLY A 128 -11.19 9.36 -13.50
C GLY A 128 -11.38 9.19 -12.01
N ILE A 129 -11.33 10.31 -11.31
CA ILE A 129 -11.65 10.46 -9.89
C ILE A 129 -12.81 11.44 -9.83
N TYR A 130 -14.01 10.95 -9.50
CA TYR A 130 -15.23 11.75 -9.46
C TYR A 130 -15.69 11.91 -8.02
N PHE A 131 -15.64 13.15 -7.52
CA PHE A 131 -15.97 13.48 -6.14
C PHE A 131 -17.42 13.97 -6.01
N VAL A 132 -18.00 13.73 -4.84
CA VAL A 132 -19.33 14.21 -4.45
C VAL A 132 -19.20 15.41 -3.53
N ASN A 133 -18.27 15.34 -2.58
CA ASN A 133 -18.05 16.36 -1.57
C ASN A 133 -16.93 17.32 -1.99
N ASP A 134 -17.20 18.62 -1.94
CA ASP A 134 -16.21 19.63 -2.30
C ASP A 134 -15.00 19.64 -1.34
N GLU A 135 -15.15 19.12 -0.11
CA GLU A 135 -14.06 18.94 0.85
C GLU A 135 -12.97 17.96 0.38
N ASP A 136 -13.30 17.05 -0.53
CA ASP A 136 -12.37 16.04 -1.07
C ASP A 136 -11.42 16.62 -2.13
N VAL A 137 -11.74 17.76 -2.70
CA VAL A 137 -11.01 18.38 -3.83
C VAL A 137 -9.54 18.64 -3.49
N SER A 138 -9.26 19.14 -2.28
CA SER A 138 -7.88 19.42 -1.87
C SER A 138 -7.01 18.17 -1.85
N ALA A 139 -7.49 17.09 -1.21
CA ALA A 139 -6.77 15.83 -1.13
C ALA A 139 -6.55 15.19 -2.52
N ILE A 140 -7.55 15.27 -3.40
CA ILE A 140 -7.44 14.75 -4.77
C ILE A 140 -6.40 15.56 -5.56
N ASN A 141 -6.45 16.88 -5.49
CA ASN A 141 -5.51 17.76 -6.21
C ASN A 141 -4.07 17.56 -5.74
N GLU A 142 -3.85 17.39 -4.44
CA GLU A 142 -2.54 17.13 -3.87
C GLU A 142 -1.94 15.84 -4.42
N ILE A 143 -2.68 14.73 -4.40
CA ILE A 143 -2.16 13.44 -4.87
C ILE A 143 -1.98 13.42 -6.39
N VAL A 144 -2.85 14.07 -7.15
CA VAL A 144 -2.70 14.22 -8.61
C VAL A 144 -1.42 14.99 -8.92
N LYS A 145 -1.16 16.10 -8.22
CA LYS A 145 0.06 16.89 -8.37
C LYS A 145 1.31 16.07 -8.02
N GLU A 146 1.31 15.34 -6.90
CA GLU A 146 2.41 14.45 -6.51
C GLU A 146 2.72 13.41 -7.59
N LYS A 147 1.68 12.83 -8.19
CA LYS A 147 1.85 11.86 -9.29
C LYS A 147 2.36 12.52 -10.58
N GLU A 148 1.88 13.70 -10.93
CA GLU A 148 2.39 14.47 -12.07
C GLU A 148 3.89 14.81 -11.89
N GLU A 149 4.29 15.19 -10.70
CA GLU A 149 5.71 15.44 -10.36
C GLU A 149 6.52 14.15 -10.47
N GLN A 150 6.01 13.02 -9.95
CA GLN A 150 6.67 11.71 -10.03
C GLN A 150 6.88 11.25 -11.48
N PHE A 151 5.90 11.42 -12.34
CA PHE A 151 5.98 11.02 -13.76
C PHE A 151 6.61 12.08 -14.67
N GLY A 152 6.77 13.30 -14.20
CA GLY A 152 7.23 14.44 -15.01
C GLY A 152 6.28 14.82 -16.15
N LYS A 153 4.99 14.44 -16.05
CA LYS A 153 3.96 14.63 -17.08
C LYS A 153 2.60 14.86 -16.45
N LYS A 154 1.73 15.54 -17.20
CA LYS A 154 0.31 15.61 -16.85
C LYS A 154 -0.35 14.24 -16.90
N LEU A 155 -1.23 13.97 -15.94
CA LEU A 155 -2.02 12.75 -15.93
C LEU A 155 -3.18 12.83 -16.91
N ALA A 156 -3.55 11.67 -17.47
CA ALA A 156 -4.77 11.50 -18.25
C ALA A 156 -6.03 11.27 -17.39
N VAL A 157 -5.87 11.25 -16.07
CA VAL A 157 -6.96 11.01 -15.12
C VAL A 157 -7.87 12.23 -15.04
N GLU A 158 -9.17 12.05 -15.32
CA GLU A 158 -10.18 13.08 -15.09
C GLU A 158 -10.28 13.35 -13.57
N ASN A 159 -10.33 14.60 -13.18
CA ASN A 159 -10.53 15.01 -11.80
C ASN A 159 -11.69 16.02 -11.79
N GLU A 160 -12.90 15.52 -11.55
CA GLU A 160 -14.14 16.26 -11.72
C GLU A 160 -15.18 15.91 -10.65
N LYS A 161 -16.16 16.78 -10.50
CA LYS A 161 -17.36 16.47 -9.74
C LYS A 161 -18.17 15.37 -10.43
N LEU A 162 -18.73 14.45 -9.64
CA LEU A 162 -19.70 13.49 -10.16
C LEU A 162 -20.93 14.22 -10.70
N ARG A 163 -21.24 14.02 -11.98
CA ARG A 163 -22.43 14.60 -12.63
C ARG A 163 -23.60 13.63 -12.64
N ASN A 164 -23.32 12.37 -12.95
CA ASN A 164 -24.31 11.29 -12.97
C ASN A 164 -23.62 9.95 -12.70
N PHE A 165 -24.39 9.02 -12.15
CA PHE A 165 -23.97 7.64 -11.94
C PHE A 165 -25.18 6.72 -12.09
N VAL A 166 -25.03 5.70 -12.91
CA VAL A 166 -26.03 4.64 -13.13
C VAL A 166 -25.41 3.33 -12.70
N GLU A 167 -26.02 2.63 -11.75
CA GLU A 167 -25.57 1.29 -11.37
C GLU A 167 -25.63 0.36 -12.58
N ALA A 168 -24.58 -0.43 -12.80
CA ALA A 168 -24.55 -1.41 -13.86
C ALA A 168 -25.52 -2.55 -13.59
N GLU A 169 -25.86 -3.26 -14.62
CA GLU A 169 -26.76 -4.41 -14.58
C GLU A 169 -26.24 -5.47 -13.60
N GLU A 170 -27.16 -6.22 -12.99
CA GLU A 170 -26.86 -7.21 -11.94
C GLU A 170 -25.80 -8.24 -12.36
N TYR A 171 -25.74 -8.61 -13.65
CA TYR A 171 -24.75 -9.56 -14.13
C TYR A 171 -23.32 -9.02 -14.14
N HIS A 172 -23.13 -7.70 -14.01
CA HIS A 172 -21.82 -7.08 -13.83
C HIS A 172 -21.39 -6.99 -12.36
N GLN A 173 -22.33 -7.01 -11.42
CA GLN A 173 -22.02 -6.89 -10.00
C GLN A 173 -21.33 -8.16 -9.49
N ASP A 174 -20.25 -7.97 -8.71
CA ASP A 174 -19.45 -9.07 -8.15
C ASP A 174 -18.97 -10.08 -9.22
N TYR A 175 -18.69 -9.59 -10.45
CA TYR A 175 -18.43 -10.46 -11.60
C TYR A 175 -17.28 -11.44 -11.35
N LEU A 176 -16.13 -10.98 -10.82
CA LEU A 176 -14.98 -11.84 -10.56
C LEU A 176 -15.17 -12.78 -9.37
N LYS A 177 -16.07 -12.47 -8.43
CA LYS A 177 -16.48 -13.43 -7.39
C LYS A 177 -17.33 -14.57 -7.98
N LYS A 178 -18.24 -14.23 -8.89
CA LYS A 178 -19.09 -15.19 -9.62
C LYS A 178 -18.28 -15.98 -10.66
N HIS A 179 -17.26 -15.37 -11.24
CA HIS A 179 -16.41 -15.91 -12.30
C HIS A 179 -14.92 -15.73 -11.98
N PRO A 180 -14.33 -16.55 -11.06
CA PRO A 180 -12.95 -16.37 -10.59
C PRO A 180 -11.87 -16.40 -11.70
N ASN A 181 -12.16 -17.06 -12.83
CA ASN A 181 -11.28 -17.11 -14.00
C ASN A 181 -11.67 -16.09 -15.09
N GLY A 182 -12.53 -15.14 -14.77
CA GLY A 182 -12.95 -14.08 -15.67
C GLY A 182 -11.80 -13.14 -16.04
N TYR A 183 -12.00 -12.41 -17.13
CA TYR A 183 -11.03 -11.41 -17.58
C TYR A 183 -10.81 -10.32 -16.52
N CYS A 184 -9.54 -10.03 -16.26
CA CYS A 184 -9.13 -8.93 -15.40
C CYS A 184 -7.83 -8.31 -15.92
N HIS A 185 -7.80 -7.00 -16.10
CA HIS A 185 -6.61 -6.25 -16.57
C HIS A 185 -5.66 -5.87 -15.44
N ILE A 186 -6.06 -6.05 -14.18
CA ILE A 186 -5.27 -5.73 -12.99
C ILE A 186 -5.05 -6.97 -12.13
N ASP A 187 -3.97 -6.97 -11.36
CA ASP A 187 -3.75 -7.96 -10.31
C ASP A 187 -4.51 -7.53 -9.04
N VAL A 188 -5.67 -8.14 -8.82
CA VAL A 188 -6.53 -7.83 -7.66
C VAL A 188 -5.87 -8.19 -6.31
N ASN A 189 -4.86 -9.08 -6.31
CA ASN A 189 -4.12 -9.43 -5.10
C ASN A 189 -3.26 -8.28 -4.57
N LYS A 190 -2.96 -7.29 -5.38
CA LYS A 190 -2.28 -6.07 -4.92
C LYS A 190 -3.06 -5.31 -3.83
N ALA A 191 -4.37 -5.56 -3.71
CA ALA A 191 -5.18 -5.02 -2.62
C ALA A 191 -4.78 -5.56 -1.24
N ASN A 192 -4.15 -6.74 -1.18
CA ASN A 192 -3.70 -7.36 0.07
C ASN A 192 -2.41 -6.73 0.62
N ASP A 193 -1.68 -6.00 -0.21
CA ASP A 193 -0.48 -5.25 0.19
C ASP A 193 -0.91 -3.88 0.73
N LEU A 194 -0.72 -3.67 2.02
CA LEU A 194 -1.15 -2.47 2.72
C LEU A 194 -0.51 -1.21 2.11
N VAL A 195 -1.30 -0.18 1.88
CA VAL A 195 -0.81 1.17 1.59
C VAL A 195 -0.46 1.88 2.89
N ILE A 196 0.74 2.43 2.94
CA ILE A 196 1.16 3.42 3.95
C ILE A 196 1.35 4.75 3.22
N ASP A 197 0.67 5.80 3.69
CA ASP A 197 0.80 7.14 3.09
C ASP A 197 2.15 7.77 3.49
N PRO A 198 3.11 7.94 2.56
CA PRO A 198 4.42 8.46 2.88
C PRO A 198 4.41 9.93 3.30
N SER A 199 3.38 10.69 2.93
CA SER A 199 3.26 12.11 3.29
C SER A 199 3.12 12.36 4.79
N LEU A 200 2.70 11.33 5.55
CA LEU A 200 2.56 11.40 7.01
C LEU A 200 3.91 11.28 7.76
N TYR A 201 4.98 10.87 7.06
CA TYR A 201 6.26 10.52 7.68
C TYR A 201 7.43 11.25 7.03
N PRO A 202 7.43 12.61 7.04
CA PRO A 202 8.49 13.38 6.41
C PRO A 202 9.83 13.12 7.09
N LEU A 203 10.91 13.05 6.28
CA LEU A 203 12.26 12.91 6.80
C LEU A 203 12.73 14.23 7.41
N PRO A 204 13.10 14.26 8.70
CA PRO A 204 13.80 15.40 9.30
C PRO A 204 15.15 15.65 8.65
N ASP A 205 15.65 16.88 8.72
CA ASP A 205 17.01 17.18 8.29
C ASP A 205 18.08 16.50 9.17
N ASP A 206 19.32 16.40 8.69
CA ASP A 206 20.40 15.72 9.40
C ASP A 206 20.72 16.36 10.76
N GLU A 207 20.60 17.66 10.88
CA GLU A 207 20.82 18.37 12.15
C GLU A 207 19.78 17.94 13.20
N THR A 208 18.54 17.84 12.82
CA THR A 208 17.44 17.35 13.68
C THR A 208 17.65 15.89 14.05
N LEU A 209 18.03 15.04 13.10
CA LEU A 209 18.34 13.63 13.37
C LEU A 209 19.49 13.46 14.37
N ARG A 210 20.55 14.26 14.26
CA ARG A 210 21.68 14.25 15.21
C ARG A 210 21.26 14.65 16.63
N LYS A 211 20.27 15.52 16.77
CA LYS A 211 19.72 15.97 18.06
C LYS A 211 18.73 14.99 18.67
N THR A 212 17.93 14.32 17.85
CA THR A 212 16.81 13.49 18.30
C THR A 212 17.14 12.01 18.43
N LEU A 213 18.07 11.50 17.61
CA LEU A 213 18.54 10.12 17.69
C LEU A 213 19.64 9.97 18.73
N THR A 214 19.71 8.80 19.38
CA THR A 214 20.88 8.44 20.16
C THR A 214 22.10 8.25 19.24
N LYS A 215 23.31 8.25 19.80
CA LYS A 215 24.54 7.99 19.05
C LYS A 215 24.48 6.63 18.33
N GLU A 216 23.95 5.60 18.98
CA GLU A 216 23.79 4.26 18.40
C GLU A 216 22.76 4.26 17.27
N GLN A 217 21.59 4.87 17.48
CA GLN A 217 20.56 4.99 16.45
C GLN A 217 21.08 5.73 15.21
N TYR A 218 21.81 6.82 15.40
CA TYR A 218 22.43 7.55 14.30
C TYR A 218 23.49 6.71 13.58
N ALA A 219 24.38 6.04 14.32
CA ALA A 219 25.44 5.21 13.76
C ALA A 219 24.85 4.03 12.94
N VAL A 220 23.82 3.38 13.43
CA VAL A 220 23.16 2.26 12.73
C VAL A 220 22.45 2.76 11.49
N THR A 221 21.59 3.77 11.60
CA THR A 221 20.72 4.22 10.51
C THR A 221 21.44 5.02 9.43
N ARG A 222 22.42 5.85 9.81
CA ARG A 222 23.11 6.79 8.92
C ARG A 222 24.51 6.35 8.51
N GLU A 223 25.20 5.57 9.34
CA GLU A 223 26.58 5.13 9.12
C GLU A 223 26.72 3.63 8.88
N ASN A 224 25.60 2.92 8.68
CA ASN A 224 25.53 1.49 8.36
C ASN A 224 26.19 0.57 9.41
N ARG A 225 26.16 0.95 10.68
CA ARG A 225 26.66 0.12 11.77
C ARG A 225 25.64 -0.96 12.15
N THR A 226 26.14 -1.98 12.83
CA THR A 226 25.33 -3.08 13.40
C THR A 226 25.48 -3.07 14.92
N GLU A 227 24.37 -3.14 15.63
CA GLU A 227 24.35 -3.27 17.09
C GLU A 227 24.76 -4.67 17.55
N VAL A 228 24.96 -4.85 18.86
CA VAL A 228 25.41 -6.13 19.43
C VAL A 228 24.25 -7.11 19.53
N ALA A 229 24.50 -8.34 19.06
CA ALA A 229 23.53 -9.44 19.15
C ALA A 229 23.20 -9.77 20.62
N PHE A 230 21.94 -10.10 20.89
CA PHE A 230 21.39 -10.46 22.22
C PHE A 230 21.53 -9.36 23.29
N SER A 231 21.98 -8.17 22.90
CA SER A 231 22.18 -7.02 23.78
C SER A 231 21.53 -5.74 23.21
N ASN A 232 20.45 -5.90 22.46
CA ASN A 232 19.68 -4.81 21.86
C ASN A 232 18.24 -4.85 22.38
N GLU A 233 17.48 -3.78 22.18
CA GLU A 233 16.23 -3.52 22.90
C GLU A 233 15.11 -4.53 22.58
N TYR A 234 15.00 -4.95 21.30
CA TYR A 234 13.82 -5.69 20.83
C TYR A 234 14.07 -7.12 20.38
N TRP A 235 15.27 -7.66 20.54
CA TRP A 235 15.58 -9.01 20.06
C TRP A 235 14.63 -10.08 20.64
N ASN A 236 14.19 -9.93 21.88
CA ASN A 236 13.26 -10.83 22.58
C ASN A 236 11.93 -10.17 22.96
N ASN A 237 11.53 -9.08 22.29
CA ASN A 237 10.24 -8.45 22.53
C ASN A 237 9.12 -9.25 21.83
N HIS A 238 8.13 -9.70 22.61
CA HIS A 238 6.98 -10.48 22.14
C HIS A 238 5.64 -9.72 22.28
N ALA A 239 5.65 -8.50 22.78
CA ALA A 239 4.45 -7.69 22.95
C ALA A 239 3.79 -7.37 21.60
N PRO A 240 2.44 -7.32 21.53
CA PRO A 240 1.75 -6.91 20.33
C PRO A 240 1.94 -5.41 20.08
N GLY A 241 2.19 -5.07 18.84
CA GLY A 241 2.39 -3.68 18.44
C GLY A 241 3.06 -3.56 17.06
N ILE A 242 3.49 -2.36 16.76
CA ILE A 242 4.10 -2.00 15.49
C ILE A 242 5.52 -1.49 15.69
N TYR A 243 6.40 -1.78 14.74
CA TYR A 243 7.77 -1.28 14.69
C TYR A 243 7.86 -0.23 13.59
N VAL A 244 8.27 0.98 13.94
CA VAL A 244 8.35 2.12 13.03
C VAL A 244 9.80 2.55 12.83
N ASP A 245 10.09 3.23 11.72
CA ASP A 245 11.41 3.83 11.47
C ASP A 245 11.73 4.86 12.57
N VAL A 246 12.87 4.72 13.20
CA VAL A 246 13.26 5.63 14.30
C VAL A 246 13.47 7.07 13.84
N ALA A 247 13.76 7.27 12.55
CA ALA A 247 13.99 8.59 11.95
C ALA A 247 12.70 9.33 11.56
N THR A 248 11.70 8.62 11.02
CA THR A 248 10.50 9.22 10.45
C THR A 248 9.21 8.83 11.16
N GLY A 249 9.20 7.71 11.87
CA GLY A 249 7.99 7.11 12.41
C GLY A 249 7.18 6.28 11.40
N GLU A 250 7.67 6.08 10.17
CA GLU A 250 6.97 5.26 9.18
C GLU A 250 6.85 3.80 9.66
N PRO A 251 5.63 3.21 9.61
CA PRO A 251 5.44 1.80 9.94
C PRO A 251 6.25 0.88 9.04
N LEU A 252 7.00 -0.06 9.63
CA LEU A 252 7.88 -0.97 8.88
C LEU A 252 7.53 -2.44 9.11
N PHE A 253 7.29 -2.86 10.35
CA PHE A 253 7.03 -4.26 10.70
C PHE A 253 5.92 -4.39 11.75
N SER A 254 5.19 -5.49 11.67
CA SER A 254 4.17 -5.87 12.67
C SER A 254 4.70 -6.97 13.59
N SER A 255 4.29 -6.91 14.87
CA SER A 255 4.54 -7.99 15.83
C SER A 255 4.01 -9.36 15.38
N LYS A 256 2.96 -9.40 14.54
CA LYS A 256 2.45 -10.64 13.94
C LYS A 256 3.47 -11.40 13.09
N ASP A 257 4.38 -10.65 12.48
CA ASP A 257 5.38 -11.17 11.55
C ASP A 257 6.73 -11.40 12.23
N LYS A 258 6.84 -11.09 13.52
CA LYS A 258 8.04 -11.34 14.34
C LYS A 258 8.12 -12.79 14.76
N PHE A 259 9.33 -13.35 14.72
CA PHE A 259 9.58 -14.72 15.16
C PHE A 259 10.96 -14.86 15.80
N GLU A 260 11.13 -15.94 16.60
CA GLU A 260 12.41 -16.30 17.21
C GLU A 260 13.33 -17.01 16.20
N SER A 261 14.35 -16.30 15.75
CA SER A 261 15.35 -16.84 14.80
C SER A 261 16.61 -17.36 15.47
N GLY A 262 16.86 -16.97 16.72
CA GLY A 262 18.09 -17.28 17.43
C GLY A 262 19.31 -16.44 16.99
N CYS A 263 19.14 -15.46 16.10
CA CYS A 263 20.26 -14.66 15.61
C CYS A 263 20.69 -13.53 16.55
N GLY A 264 19.86 -13.19 17.53
CA GLY A 264 20.16 -12.11 18.51
C GLY A 264 19.72 -10.71 18.12
N TRP A 265 18.96 -10.58 17.02
CA TRP A 265 18.30 -9.36 16.57
C TRP A 265 16.81 -9.63 16.30
N PRO A 266 15.95 -8.60 16.35
CA PRO A 266 14.56 -8.77 15.95
C PRO A 266 14.47 -9.34 14.53
N SER A 267 13.67 -10.37 14.36
CA SER A 267 13.49 -11.07 13.08
C SER A 267 12.04 -11.08 12.67
N PHE A 268 11.78 -10.77 11.39
CA PHE A 268 10.45 -10.69 10.82
C PHE A 268 10.36 -11.52 9.53
N THR A 269 9.18 -12.05 9.26
CA THR A 269 8.94 -12.82 8.02
C THR A 269 8.68 -11.94 6.81
N LYS A 270 8.22 -10.73 7.04
CA LYS A 270 7.93 -9.72 6.00
C LYS A 270 7.80 -8.32 6.60
N PRO A 271 7.94 -7.24 5.81
CA PRO A 271 7.52 -5.89 6.22
C PRO A 271 5.98 -5.78 6.27
N ILE A 272 5.46 -4.75 6.93
CA ILE A 272 4.01 -4.49 7.02
C ILE A 272 3.40 -4.15 5.65
N SER A 273 4.18 -3.57 4.76
CA SER A 273 3.87 -3.28 3.36
C SER A 273 5.13 -3.51 2.53
N SER A 274 4.96 -4.01 1.29
CA SER A 274 6.11 -4.21 0.39
C SER A 274 6.80 -2.89 0.01
N GLU A 275 6.06 -1.77 0.09
CA GLU A 275 6.52 -0.46 -0.36
C GLU A 275 7.41 0.27 0.65
N VAL A 276 7.39 -0.10 1.92
CA VAL A 276 8.09 0.68 2.98
C VAL A 276 9.58 0.41 3.09
N VAL A 277 10.08 -0.63 2.42
CA VAL A 277 11.49 -1.00 2.40
C VAL A 277 12.03 -1.10 0.98
N THR A 278 13.35 -0.91 0.86
CA THR A 278 14.12 -1.09 -0.37
C THR A 278 15.24 -2.09 -0.14
N TYR A 279 15.72 -2.70 -1.23
CA TYR A 279 16.71 -3.79 -1.20
C TYR A 279 17.96 -3.38 -1.97
N HIS A 280 19.13 -3.59 -1.36
CA HIS A 280 20.44 -3.20 -1.91
C HIS A 280 21.43 -4.36 -1.77
N GLU A 281 22.23 -4.60 -2.81
CA GLU A 281 23.31 -5.57 -2.71
C GLU A 281 24.41 -5.06 -1.78
N ASP A 282 24.80 -5.87 -0.81
CA ASP A 282 25.86 -5.57 0.15
C ASP A 282 26.98 -6.60 0.01
N THR A 283 28.14 -6.15 -0.44
CA THR A 283 29.35 -6.97 -0.62
C THR A 283 30.40 -6.73 0.45
N SER A 284 30.08 -5.97 1.50
CA SER A 284 30.98 -5.71 2.62
C SER A 284 31.42 -7.01 3.33
N PHE A 285 32.56 -6.96 4.00
CA PHE A 285 33.16 -8.09 4.73
C PHE A 285 33.37 -9.36 3.88
N ASN A 286 33.57 -9.19 2.57
CA ASN A 286 33.72 -10.30 1.62
C ASN A 286 32.54 -11.29 1.64
N MET A 287 31.36 -10.81 1.99
CA MET A 287 30.08 -11.52 1.97
C MET A 287 29.19 -10.98 0.85
N LYS A 288 28.23 -11.78 0.42
CA LYS A 288 27.18 -11.35 -0.52
C LYS A 288 25.85 -11.44 0.20
N ARG A 289 25.29 -10.28 0.56
CA ARG A 289 24.03 -10.16 1.30
C ARG A 289 23.12 -9.14 0.64
N ILE A 290 21.84 -9.13 1.05
CA ILE A 290 20.88 -8.12 0.65
C ILE A 290 20.55 -7.25 1.86
N GLU A 291 20.96 -6.00 1.79
CA GLU A 291 20.65 -4.96 2.76
C GLU A 291 19.20 -4.50 2.60
N VAL A 292 18.54 -4.28 3.73
CA VAL A 292 17.20 -3.71 3.80
C VAL A 292 17.30 -2.30 4.35
N ARG A 293 16.72 -1.34 3.62
CA ARG A 293 16.64 0.08 4.03
C ARG A 293 15.20 0.56 4.01
N SER A 294 14.87 1.54 4.85
CA SER A 294 13.56 2.20 4.77
C SER A 294 13.49 3.12 3.54
N ARG A 295 12.30 3.22 2.93
CA ARG A 295 12.14 3.97 1.66
C ARG A 295 12.28 5.48 1.83
N ILE A 296 11.74 6.07 2.91
CA ILE A 296 11.73 7.53 3.10
C ILE A 296 13.04 8.01 3.69
N ALA A 297 13.44 7.44 4.82
CA ALA A 297 14.65 7.86 5.52
C ALA A 297 15.93 7.27 4.93
N ASN A 298 15.82 6.27 4.05
CA ASN A 298 16.99 5.50 3.61
C ASN A 298 17.85 5.00 4.79
N SER A 299 17.19 4.68 5.90
CA SER A 299 17.85 4.13 7.09
C SER A 299 18.34 2.72 6.81
N HIS A 300 19.58 2.44 7.16
CA HIS A 300 20.05 1.06 7.25
C HIS A 300 19.24 0.33 8.34
N LEU A 301 18.47 -0.66 7.95
CA LEU A 301 17.65 -1.47 8.88
C LEU A 301 18.37 -2.75 9.28
N GLY A 302 18.92 -3.44 8.33
CA GLY A 302 19.57 -4.74 8.46
C GLY A 302 19.67 -5.46 7.13
N HIS A 303 19.45 -6.77 7.15
CA HIS A 303 19.57 -7.63 5.97
C HIS A 303 18.41 -8.62 5.90
N VAL A 304 18.13 -9.13 4.71
CA VAL A 304 17.16 -10.20 4.48
C VAL A 304 17.86 -11.45 3.97
N PHE A 305 17.45 -12.60 4.52
CA PHE A 305 17.99 -13.93 4.22
C PHE A 305 16.87 -14.89 3.78
N GLU A 306 17.21 -15.95 3.07
CA GLU A 306 16.28 -16.97 2.58
C GLU A 306 16.17 -18.18 3.52
N ASP A 307 16.49 -18.02 4.79
CA ASP A 307 16.49 -19.06 5.84
C ASP A 307 15.39 -18.86 6.88
N GLY A 308 14.33 -18.14 6.54
CA GLY A 308 13.16 -17.94 7.38
C GLY A 308 12.17 -19.11 7.38
N PRO A 309 11.07 -19.01 8.15
CA PRO A 309 10.04 -20.04 8.24
C PRO A 309 9.42 -20.32 6.86
N ARG A 310 9.49 -21.58 6.41
CA ARG A 310 9.03 -21.99 5.08
C ARG A 310 7.53 -21.84 4.87
N ASP A 311 6.75 -22.10 5.91
CA ASP A 311 5.28 -21.93 5.94
C ASP A 311 4.84 -20.45 5.87
N LYS A 312 5.77 -19.52 6.12
CA LYS A 312 5.57 -18.07 6.04
C LYS A 312 6.38 -17.39 4.92
N GLY A 313 6.79 -18.16 3.90
CA GLY A 313 7.43 -17.66 2.71
C GLY A 313 8.95 -17.75 2.68
N GLY A 314 9.59 -18.22 3.75
CA GLY A 314 11.00 -18.59 3.76
C GLY A 314 11.98 -17.42 3.90
N LEU A 315 11.51 -16.19 4.17
CA LEU A 315 12.38 -15.02 4.37
C LEU A 315 12.57 -14.70 5.86
N ARG A 316 13.75 -14.23 6.20
CA ARG A 316 14.11 -13.69 7.51
C ARG A 316 14.68 -12.29 7.34
N PHE A 317 13.93 -11.31 7.80
CA PHE A 317 14.36 -9.92 7.93
C PHE A 317 15.05 -9.77 9.30
N CYS A 318 16.36 -9.66 9.30
CA CYS A 318 17.17 -9.47 10.50
C CYS A 318 17.44 -7.97 10.66
N ILE A 319 16.79 -7.34 11.63
CA ILE A 319 16.68 -5.90 11.73
C ILE A 319 17.33 -5.40 13.02
N ASN A 320 18.10 -4.31 12.97
CA ASN A 320 18.66 -3.67 14.14
C ASN A 320 17.58 -3.00 14.98
N SER A 321 17.53 -3.26 16.28
CA SER A 321 16.65 -2.56 17.22
C SER A 321 16.86 -1.03 17.19
N ALA A 322 18.10 -0.59 17.02
CA ALA A 322 18.44 0.83 16.96
C ALA A 322 17.88 1.57 15.74
N SER A 323 17.47 0.86 14.68
CA SER A 323 16.85 1.46 13.49
C SER A 323 15.33 1.59 13.57
N ILE A 324 14.70 0.95 14.55
CA ILE A 324 13.26 0.88 14.73
C ILE A 324 12.84 1.32 16.13
N LYS A 325 11.57 1.73 16.25
CA LYS A 325 10.94 2.02 17.53
C LYS A 325 9.67 1.18 17.66
N PHE A 326 9.53 0.49 18.78
CA PHE A 326 8.33 -0.27 19.09
C PHE A 326 7.23 0.62 19.67
N ILE A 327 6.03 0.53 19.10
CA ILE A 327 4.82 1.17 19.58
C ILE A 327 3.88 0.07 20.06
N PRO A 328 3.65 -0.09 21.37
CA PRO A 328 2.73 -1.10 21.90
C PRO A 328 1.32 -0.91 21.39
N LEU A 329 0.55 -1.99 21.26
CA LEU A 329 -0.83 -1.97 20.77
C LEU A 329 -1.70 -0.94 21.51
N GLU A 330 -1.58 -0.85 22.82
CA GLU A 330 -2.35 0.08 23.66
C GLU A 330 -2.01 1.56 23.41
N GLU A 331 -0.84 1.86 22.85
CA GLU A 331 -0.40 3.22 22.54
C GLU A 331 -0.61 3.59 21.06
N MET A 332 -0.97 2.64 20.20
CA MET A 332 -1.05 2.89 18.77
C MET A 332 -2.05 3.99 18.41
N SER A 333 -3.24 3.98 18.98
CA SER A 333 -4.25 5.00 18.71
C SER A 333 -3.79 6.40 19.13
N SER A 334 -3.21 6.55 20.32
CA SER A 334 -2.77 7.85 20.84
C SER A 334 -1.56 8.41 20.08
N LYS A 335 -0.78 7.54 19.43
CA LYS A 335 0.41 7.93 18.66
C LYS A 335 0.17 8.04 17.15
N GLY A 336 -1.09 7.97 16.72
CA GLY A 336 -1.45 8.17 15.30
C GLY A 336 -1.42 6.90 14.44
N TYR A 337 -1.29 5.72 15.03
CA TYR A 337 -1.25 4.42 14.33
C TYR A 337 -2.54 3.60 14.50
N GLY A 338 -3.64 4.23 14.91
CA GLY A 338 -4.90 3.53 15.25
C GLY A 338 -5.48 2.74 14.08
N THR A 339 -5.32 3.19 12.84
CA THR A 339 -5.80 2.49 11.64
C THR A 339 -5.07 1.18 11.37
N LEU A 340 -3.91 0.95 12.00
CA LEU A 340 -3.08 -0.24 11.82
C LEU A 340 -3.31 -1.32 12.89
N ILE A 341 -4.20 -1.09 13.84
CA ILE A 341 -4.47 -2.03 14.95
C ILE A 341 -4.88 -3.42 14.44
N ASP A 342 -5.67 -3.49 13.38
CA ASP A 342 -6.09 -4.76 12.76
C ASP A 342 -4.92 -5.59 12.20
N TYR A 343 -3.78 -4.98 11.98
CA TYR A 343 -2.57 -5.64 11.43
C TYR A 343 -1.62 -6.17 12.51
N VAL A 344 -1.92 -5.95 13.80
CA VAL A 344 -1.12 -6.40 14.94
C VAL A 344 -1.90 -7.26 15.94
N LYS A 345 -3.22 -7.39 15.77
CA LYS A 345 -4.11 -8.25 16.58
C LYS A 345 -4.18 -9.67 16.08
#